data_8b0ea017ed4bbe57ab49e797c18a40a9
#
_entry.id   8b0ea017ed4bbe57ab49e797c18a40a9
#
_cell.length_a   1.000
_cell.length_b   1.000
_cell.length_c   1.000
_cell.angle_alpha   90.00
_cell.angle_beta   90.00
_cell.angle_gamma   90.00
#
_symmetry.space_group_name_H-M   'P 1'
#
loop_
_entity.id
_entity.type
_entity.pdbx_description
1 polymer ?
#
loop_
_entity_poly.entity_id
_entity_poly.type
_entity_poly.pdbx_seq_one_letter_code
_entity_poly.pdbx_strand_id
1 'polypeptide(L)'
;MNEKRRTLLKAVGGSTALAGLAGCISTGGDGSDGSGGSDGSDGSDGSGGGDTGSARLWVDLSDAEDEAISEYIDQYESDTGDTINKEAPGGELDQQLETAIPAGDGPDSWVWAHDWVGRFAVREDPSFLYDASDDVDVSLDSYTQAAREAAQFDGSLYGLPFASETVALFYNEDMVDEPPETFEEMVSVMDEYHDPENGEYGLSYPVTDPYFVSGFIQAYGGSIFDEQRREVGVDSDACKRGMDALETLSQYVPADPGYESQIVAFADGLAPFAINGPWELGNLDGAVENLGVTTLPTVDGNHPRSYSGIQLFYFSSMLADADQSRVDAATGLAEWYTTNEEVIQTNAAEQGYIPVLTDVVGNDDLSSEVKAFAQQVDHGVPIPTHPDMNSVWTPVTDALERVFNDEQDSDAALDQAASEIREAL
;
A
#
# COMPACT_ATOMS: atom_id res chain seq x y z
N MET A 1 7.72 -27.56 20.81
CA MET A 1 6.88 -27.74 19.62
C MET A 1 5.42 -27.70 20.08
N ASN A 2 4.78 -26.56 19.90
CA ASN A 2 3.46 -26.26 20.46
C ASN A 2 2.36 -26.84 19.56
N GLU A 3 1.35 -27.45 20.17
CA GLU A 3 0.24 -28.13 19.47
C GLU A 3 -0.64 -27.21 18.58
N LYS A 4 -0.48 -25.89 18.66
CA LYS A 4 -1.22 -24.92 17.83
C LYS A 4 -0.74 -24.87 16.36
N ARG A 5 0.50 -25.28 16.07
CA ARG A 5 1.07 -25.32 14.71
C ARG A 5 0.51 -26.43 13.80
N ARG A 6 -0.28 -27.36 14.32
CA ARG A 6 -0.82 -28.50 13.54
C ARG A 6 -2.20 -28.24 12.91
N THR A 7 -2.84 -27.15 13.20
CA THR A 7 -4.22 -26.90 12.77
C THR A 7 -4.29 -26.11 11.44
N LEU A 8 -3.28 -25.30 11.11
CA LEU A 8 -3.26 -24.51 9.88
C LEU A 8 -2.99 -25.32 8.59
N LEU A 9 -2.28 -26.44 8.69
CA LEU A 9 -1.89 -27.27 7.52
C LEU A 9 -2.95 -28.31 7.07
N LYS A 10 -4.20 -28.21 7.54
CA LYS A 10 -5.27 -29.17 7.18
C LYS A 10 -6.43 -28.59 6.35
N ALA A 11 -6.37 -27.33 5.97
CA ALA A 11 -7.46 -26.68 5.22
C ALA A 11 -7.31 -26.69 3.68
N VAL A 12 -6.19 -27.18 3.13
CA VAL A 12 -6.00 -27.27 1.67
C VAL A 12 -6.00 -28.74 1.25
N GLY A 13 -7.16 -29.23 0.88
CA GLY A 13 -7.26 -30.56 0.27
C GLY A 13 -8.68 -31.14 0.18
N GLY A 14 -9.30 -31.00 -1.01
CA GLY A 14 -10.35 -31.95 -1.41
C GLY A 14 -11.72 -31.34 -1.68
N SER A 15 -11.98 -31.10 -2.90
CA SER A 15 -12.70 -31.97 -3.85
C SER A 15 -14.03 -31.42 -4.35
N THR A 16 -14.06 -31.21 -5.63
CA THR A 16 -15.19 -31.18 -6.57
C THR A 16 -16.36 -32.10 -6.21
N ALA A 17 -17.58 -31.57 -6.26
CA ALA A 17 -18.74 -32.31 -6.78
C ALA A 17 -19.83 -31.36 -7.27
N LEU A 18 -20.12 -31.47 -8.55
CA LEU A 18 -21.29 -30.96 -9.28
C LEU A 18 -22.58 -31.64 -8.82
N ALA A 19 -23.66 -30.89 -8.77
CA ALA A 19 -25.05 -31.21 -9.15
C ALA A 19 -25.96 -30.19 -8.45
N GLY A 20 -26.78 -29.39 -9.08
CA GLY A 20 -27.71 -29.66 -10.14
C GLY A 20 -29.15 -29.48 -9.65
N LEU A 21 -29.89 -28.55 -10.29
CA LEU A 21 -31.31 -28.51 -10.49
C LEU A 21 -32.25 -27.85 -9.45
N ALA A 22 -32.82 -26.73 -9.95
CA ALA A 22 -34.27 -26.51 -10.19
C ALA A 22 -35.16 -26.17 -8.99
N GLY A 23 -35.60 -24.94 -8.93
CA GLY A 23 -36.93 -24.51 -9.40
C GLY A 23 -38.04 -24.71 -8.37
N CYS A 24 -38.69 -23.61 -8.00
CA CYS A 24 -40.13 -23.51 -8.12
C CYS A 24 -40.63 -22.14 -7.67
N ILE A 25 -41.25 -21.51 -8.62
CA ILE A 25 -42.18 -20.39 -8.50
C ILE A 25 -43.39 -20.80 -7.66
N SER A 26 -43.86 -19.94 -6.75
CA SER A 26 -45.33 -19.89 -6.52
C SER A 26 -45.76 -18.49 -6.13
N THR A 27 -46.67 -18.04 -6.93
CA THR A 27 -47.49 -16.84 -6.96
C THR A 27 -48.62 -16.87 -5.93
N GLY A 28 -49.10 -15.70 -5.56
CA GLY A 28 -50.47 -15.39 -5.09
C GLY A 28 -50.52 -15.08 -3.59
N GLY A 29 -51.17 -14.06 -3.15
CA GLY A 29 -52.13 -13.14 -3.69
C GLY A 29 -52.84 -12.45 -2.54
N ASP A 30 -53.16 -11.21 -2.83
CA ASP A 30 -54.34 -10.47 -2.36
C ASP A 30 -54.66 -10.21 -0.89
N GLY A 31 -54.78 -8.94 -0.58
CA GLY A 31 -56.09 -8.37 -0.18
C GLY A 31 -56.14 -7.58 1.12
N SER A 32 -56.39 -6.30 0.92
CA SER A 32 -57.38 -5.41 1.58
C SER A 32 -56.97 -4.54 2.77
N ASP A 33 -57.04 -3.27 2.45
CA ASP A 33 -57.71 -2.12 3.10
C ASP A 33 -57.87 -2.04 4.62
N GLY A 34 -57.47 -0.89 5.13
CA GLY A 34 -57.85 -0.41 6.48
C GLY A 34 -57.35 0.98 6.78
N SER A 35 -58.08 1.98 6.32
CA SER A 35 -57.92 3.40 6.64
C SER A 35 -58.18 3.71 8.11
N GLY A 36 -57.43 4.69 8.67
CA GLY A 36 -57.76 5.29 9.93
C GLY A 36 -56.78 6.35 10.32
N GLY A 37 -57.09 7.63 10.03
CA GLY A 37 -56.30 8.78 10.44
C GLY A 37 -56.62 9.20 11.88
N SER A 38 -55.71 10.01 12.45
CA SER A 38 -55.93 11.32 13.02
C SER A 38 -54.78 11.79 13.90
N ASP A 39 -54.29 12.95 13.49
CA ASP A 39 -54.01 14.16 14.28
C ASP A 39 -53.10 14.09 15.53
N GLY A 40 -52.00 14.81 15.36
CA GLY A 40 -51.68 15.98 16.16
C GLY A 40 -50.83 15.80 17.39
N SER A 41 -49.63 16.27 17.36
CA SER A 41 -49.22 17.49 18.06
C SER A 41 -47.71 17.69 18.08
N ASP A 42 -47.39 18.94 17.89
CA ASP A 42 -46.08 19.59 18.01
C ASP A 42 -45.23 19.11 19.19
N GLY A 43 -43.95 18.98 18.94
CA GLY A 43 -42.90 18.91 19.92
C GLY A 43 -41.57 19.12 19.21
N SER A 44 -41.27 20.41 18.90
CA SER A 44 -39.94 20.82 18.51
C SER A 44 -38.98 20.60 19.68
N ASP A 45 -38.00 19.80 19.49
CA ASP A 45 -36.68 20.01 20.09
C ASP A 45 -35.64 19.64 19.06
N GLY A 46 -34.96 20.68 18.52
CA GLY A 46 -33.85 20.56 17.61
C GLY A 46 -32.65 20.00 18.35
N SER A 47 -32.31 18.79 18.05
CA SER A 47 -30.95 18.34 18.02
C SER A 47 -30.62 18.18 16.53
N GLY A 48 -29.61 18.91 16.07
CA GLY A 48 -29.11 18.81 14.72
C GLY A 48 -28.55 17.38 14.49
N GLY A 49 -29.42 16.49 14.05
CA GLY A 49 -29.05 15.27 13.41
C GLY A 49 -28.83 15.65 11.96
N GLY A 50 -27.60 15.76 11.52
CA GLY A 50 -27.27 15.70 10.10
C GLY A 50 -27.88 14.41 9.53
N ASP A 51 -28.33 14.41 8.28
CA ASP A 51 -28.76 13.20 7.62
C ASP A 51 -27.54 12.23 7.60
N THR A 52 -27.69 11.05 8.20
CA THR A 52 -26.63 10.02 8.21
C THR A 52 -26.48 9.45 6.81
N GLY A 53 -25.21 9.30 6.40
CA GLY A 53 -24.83 8.82 5.09
C GLY A 53 -24.41 7.34 5.07
N SER A 54 -24.21 6.82 3.89
CA SER A 54 -23.63 5.49 3.69
C SER A 54 -22.68 5.51 2.52
N ALA A 55 -21.43 5.11 2.74
CA ALA A 55 -20.39 5.06 1.72
C ALA A 55 -19.78 3.66 1.60
N ARG A 56 -19.18 3.36 0.43
CA ARG A 56 -18.44 2.13 0.16
C ARG A 56 -16.96 2.44 0.14
N LEU A 57 -16.17 1.69 0.91
CA LEU A 57 -14.72 1.76 0.97
C LEU A 57 -14.12 0.45 0.44
N TRP A 58 -13.24 0.52 -0.55
CA TRP A 58 -12.42 -0.60 -0.96
C TRP A 58 -11.02 -0.51 -0.39
N VAL A 59 -10.51 -1.63 0.11
CA VAL A 59 -9.17 -1.76 0.67
C VAL A 59 -8.49 -3.02 0.12
N ASP A 60 -7.17 -2.96 0.02
CA ASP A 60 -6.29 -4.09 -0.25
C ASP A 60 -5.12 -3.96 0.73
N LEU A 61 -5.29 -4.55 1.89
CA LEU A 61 -4.46 -4.35 3.08
C LEU A 61 -3.99 -5.71 3.62
N SER A 62 -2.91 -5.72 4.38
CA SER A 62 -2.50 -6.89 5.15
C SER A 62 -3.56 -7.27 6.20
N ASP A 63 -3.53 -8.50 6.70
CA ASP A 63 -4.51 -8.99 7.70
C ASP A 63 -4.55 -8.07 8.94
N ALA A 64 -3.39 -7.60 9.41
CA ALA A 64 -3.30 -6.73 10.59
C ALA A 64 -3.88 -5.32 10.33
N GLU A 65 -3.59 -4.75 9.16
CA GLU A 65 -4.13 -3.45 8.76
C GLU A 65 -5.64 -3.51 8.52
N ASP A 66 -6.13 -4.62 7.92
CA ASP A 66 -7.56 -4.84 7.67
C ASP A 66 -8.36 -4.97 8.96
N GLU A 67 -7.82 -5.61 9.99
CA GLU A 67 -8.41 -5.68 11.34
C GLU A 67 -8.44 -4.28 11.97
N ALA A 68 -7.31 -3.54 11.94
CA ALA A 68 -7.21 -2.21 12.52
C ALA A 68 -8.17 -1.21 11.88
N ILE A 69 -8.23 -1.11 10.54
CA ILE A 69 -9.15 -0.19 9.87
C ILE A 69 -10.62 -0.54 10.15
N SER A 70 -10.95 -1.83 10.36
CA SER A 70 -12.31 -2.25 10.71
C SER A 70 -12.72 -1.71 12.08
N GLU A 71 -11.82 -1.77 13.08
CA GLU A 71 -12.09 -1.21 14.42
C GLU A 71 -12.28 0.31 14.38
N TYR A 72 -11.51 1.01 13.55
CA TYR A 72 -11.65 2.46 13.38
C TYR A 72 -12.94 2.86 12.64
N ILE A 73 -13.38 2.05 11.66
CA ILE A 73 -14.68 2.25 11.02
C ILE A 73 -15.81 2.08 12.03
N ASP A 74 -15.79 1.04 12.88
CA ASP A 74 -16.79 0.83 13.93
C ASP A 74 -16.84 2.05 14.90
N GLN A 75 -15.69 2.62 15.24
CA GLN A 75 -15.60 3.81 16.07
C GLN A 75 -16.19 5.04 15.36
N TYR A 76 -15.80 5.29 14.09
CA TYR A 76 -16.35 6.37 13.29
C TYR A 76 -17.88 6.28 13.16
N GLU A 77 -18.41 5.08 12.85
CA GLU A 77 -19.86 4.84 12.76
C GLU A 77 -20.58 5.09 14.08
N SER A 78 -19.95 4.71 15.21
CA SER A 78 -20.49 4.96 16.54
C SER A 78 -20.56 6.46 16.87
N ASP A 79 -19.57 7.24 16.42
CA ASP A 79 -19.45 8.66 16.72
C ASP A 79 -20.34 9.53 15.84
N THR A 80 -20.53 9.14 14.58
CA THR A 80 -21.24 9.95 13.56
C THR A 80 -22.64 9.44 13.24
N GLY A 81 -22.86 8.14 13.32
CA GLY A 81 -24.06 7.45 12.86
C GLY A 81 -24.07 7.14 11.36
N ASP A 82 -23.03 7.49 10.62
CA ASP A 82 -22.82 7.07 9.23
C ASP A 82 -22.55 5.58 9.14
N THR A 83 -22.63 5.04 7.93
CA THR A 83 -22.34 3.62 7.67
C THR A 83 -21.28 3.49 6.57
N ILE A 84 -20.22 2.74 6.85
CA ILE A 84 -19.14 2.46 5.91
C ILE A 84 -19.13 0.99 5.53
N ASN A 85 -19.46 0.71 4.29
CA ASN A 85 -19.42 -0.64 3.74
C ASN A 85 -18.01 -0.92 3.23
N LYS A 86 -17.14 -1.45 4.12
CA LYS A 86 -15.78 -1.87 3.76
C LYS A 86 -15.81 -3.19 2.98
N GLU A 87 -15.10 -3.24 1.87
CA GLU A 87 -14.94 -4.42 1.02
C GLU A 87 -13.48 -4.56 0.60
N ALA A 88 -13.00 -5.81 0.56
CA ALA A 88 -11.72 -6.17 -0.06
C ALA A 88 -12.01 -6.91 -1.37
N PRO A 89 -11.98 -6.23 -2.53
CA PRO A 89 -12.21 -6.88 -3.80
C PRO A 89 -11.05 -7.85 -4.08
N GLY A 90 -11.35 -9.09 -4.40
CA GLY A 90 -10.29 -10.06 -4.69
C GLY A 90 -9.59 -9.77 -6.02
N GLY A 91 -8.29 -10.01 -6.08
CA GLY A 91 -7.43 -9.74 -7.24
C GLY A 91 -6.82 -8.34 -7.20
N GLU A 92 -6.20 -7.92 -8.29
CA GLU A 92 -5.53 -6.62 -8.39
C GLU A 92 -6.54 -5.47 -8.27
N LEU A 93 -6.36 -4.60 -7.27
CA LEU A 93 -7.29 -3.51 -6.97
C LEU A 93 -7.50 -2.57 -8.17
N ASP A 94 -6.45 -2.25 -8.90
CA ASP A 94 -6.53 -1.36 -10.07
C ASP A 94 -7.41 -1.94 -11.18
N GLN A 95 -7.32 -3.24 -11.45
CA GLN A 95 -8.14 -3.92 -12.45
C GLN A 95 -9.61 -3.97 -12.02
N GLN A 96 -9.85 -4.12 -10.70
CA GLN A 96 -11.20 -4.07 -10.14
C GLN A 96 -11.81 -2.67 -10.29
N LEU A 97 -11.06 -1.62 -9.96
CA LEU A 97 -11.49 -0.23 -10.14
C LEU A 97 -11.77 0.09 -11.61
N GLU A 98 -10.86 -0.32 -12.53
CA GLU A 98 -11.04 -0.10 -13.98
C GLU A 98 -12.27 -0.80 -14.55
N THR A 99 -12.76 -1.84 -13.90
CA THR A 99 -13.96 -2.56 -14.30
C THR A 99 -15.22 -1.98 -13.64
N ALA A 100 -15.18 -1.73 -12.35
CA ALA A 100 -16.35 -1.40 -11.55
C ALA A 100 -16.77 0.07 -11.68
N ILE A 101 -15.82 1.02 -11.69
CA ILE A 101 -16.16 2.45 -11.81
C ILE A 101 -16.91 2.76 -13.11
N PRO A 102 -16.45 2.33 -14.31
CA PRO A 102 -17.19 2.55 -15.53
C PRO A 102 -18.55 1.84 -15.58
N ALA A 103 -18.72 0.76 -14.83
CA ALA A 103 -19.98 0.04 -14.72
C ALA A 103 -21.00 0.70 -13.76
N GLY A 104 -20.56 1.67 -12.94
CA GLY A 104 -21.37 2.29 -11.89
C GLY A 104 -21.44 1.47 -10.59
N ASP A 105 -20.59 0.46 -10.46
CA ASP A 105 -20.53 -0.45 -9.30
C ASP A 105 -19.25 -0.23 -8.44
N GLY A 106 -18.46 0.81 -8.73
CA GLY A 106 -17.24 1.15 -8.02
C GLY A 106 -17.45 1.62 -6.56
N PRO A 107 -16.39 1.72 -5.75
CA PRO A 107 -16.46 2.26 -4.40
C PRO A 107 -16.62 3.79 -4.42
N ASP A 108 -16.96 4.38 -3.26
CA ASP A 108 -16.95 5.83 -3.04
C ASP A 108 -15.55 6.33 -2.68
N SER A 109 -14.80 5.49 -2.00
CA SER A 109 -13.43 5.73 -1.61
C SER A 109 -12.64 4.42 -1.68
N TRP A 110 -11.33 4.51 -1.90
CA TRP A 110 -10.41 3.38 -1.76
C TRP A 110 -9.09 3.82 -1.16
N VAL A 111 -8.34 2.88 -0.60
CA VAL A 111 -7.02 3.12 -0.03
C VAL A 111 -5.95 2.61 -0.98
N TRP A 112 -4.97 3.48 -1.30
CA TRP A 112 -3.79 3.12 -2.09
C TRP A 112 -2.72 4.22 -2.03
N ALA A 113 -1.49 3.88 -2.48
CA ALA A 113 -0.41 4.84 -2.65
C ALA A 113 -0.74 5.91 -3.71
N HIS A 114 -0.15 7.08 -3.57
CA HIS A 114 -0.47 8.28 -4.35
C HIS A 114 -0.08 8.25 -5.84
N ASP A 115 0.71 7.29 -6.28
CA ASP A 115 1.17 7.16 -7.66
C ASP A 115 0.04 7.00 -8.68
N TRP A 116 -1.16 6.62 -8.23
CA TRP A 116 -2.35 6.52 -9.07
C TRP A 116 -3.09 7.86 -9.27
N VAL A 117 -2.77 8.90 -8.50
CA VAL A 117 -3.48 10.19 -8.60
C VAL A 117 -3.42 10.73 -10.04
N GLY A 118 -2.22 10.91 -10.58
CA GLY A 118 -2.07 11.44 -11.94
C GLY A 118 -2.64 10.51 -13.02
N ARG A 119 -2.44 9.19 -12.87
CA ARG A 119 -2.99 8.17 -13.79
C ARG A 119 -4.50 8.29 -13.95
N PHE A 120 -5.21 8.44 -12.84
CA PHE A 120 -6.66 8.49 -12.83
C PHE A 120 -7.21 9.91 -13.05
N ALA A 121 -6.50 10.96 -12.61
CA ALA A 121 -6.93 12.34 -12.76
C ALA A 121 -7.01 12.79 -14.23
N VAL A 122 -6.16 12.26 -15.11
CA VAL A 122 -6.18 12.61 -16.55
C VAL A 122 -7.27 11.90 -17.34
N ARG A 123 -8.02 10.98 -16.72
CA ARG A 123 -9.10 10.23 -17.38
C ARG A 123 -10.42 11.01 -17.27
N GLU A 124 -10.93 11.47 -18.39
CA GLU A 124 -12.16 12.29 -18.46
C GLU A 124 -13.42 11.47 -18.77
N ASP A 125 -13.31 10.39 -19.55
CA ASP A 125 -14.46 9.59 -19.98
C ASP A 125 -14.09 8.08 -20.03
N PRO A 126 -14.45 7.27 -19.03
CA PRO A 126 -15.05 7.71 -17.77
C PRO A 126 -14.05 8.37 -16.83
N SER A 127 -14.50 9.34 -16.01
CA SER A 127 -13.72 9.87 -14.90
C SER A 127 -13.61 8.82 -13.80
N PHE A 128 -12.46 8.79 -13.12
CA PHE A 128 -12.21 7.87 -11.99
C PHE A 128 -12.19 8.57 -10.65
N LEU A 129 -11.82 9.86 -10.62
CA LEU A 129 -11.64 10.62 -9.40
C LEU A 129 -12.68 11.73 -9.27
N TYR A 130 -13.00 12.03 -8.03
CA TYR A 130 -13.86 13.13 -7.62
C TYR A 130 -13.00 14.25 -7.01
N ASP A 131 -13.15 15.47 -7.49
CA ASP A 131 -12.53 16.65 -6.89
C ASP A 131 -13.29 17.04 -5.62
N ALA A 132 -12.73 16.69 -4.47
CA ALA A 132 -13.33 16.92 -3.15
C ALA A 132 -12.90 18.27 -2.54
N SER A 133 -12.33 19.20 -3.31
CA SER A 133 -11.83 20.48 -2.81
C SER A 133 -12.89 21.32 -2.07
N ASP A 134 -14.16 21.19 -2.44
CA ASP A 134 -15.28 21.91 -1.84
C ASP A 134 -16.00 21.11 -0.73
N ASP A 135 -15.70 19.81 -0.57
CA ASP A 135 -16.40 18.90 0.37
C ASP A 135 -15.54 18.46 1.56
N VAL A 136 -14.25 18.79 1.55
CA VAL A 136 -13.31 18.50 2.63
C VAL A 136 -13.09 19.75 3.47
N ASP A 137 -13.34 19.64 4.79
CA ASP A 137 -13.21 20.73 5.75
C ASP A 137 -11.80 20.82 6.38
N VAL A 138 -11.00 19.71 6.32
CA VAL A 138 -9.67 19.68 6.91
C VAL A 138 -8.70 20.59 6.16
N SER A 139 -7.88 21.34 6.90
CA SER A 139 -6.83 22.14 6.30
C SER A 139 -5.69 21.26 5.79
N LEU A 140 -5.38 21.32 4.51
CA LEU A 140 -4.23 20.60 3.93
C LEU A 140 -2.89 21.03 4.53
N ASP A 141 -2.81 22.23 5.16
CA ASP A 141 -1.62 22.67 5.90
C ASP A 141 -1.35 21.86 7.17
N SER A 142 -2.32 21.03 7.61
CA SER A 142 -2.12 20.08 8.71
C SER A 142 -1.21 18.92 8.36
N TYR A 143 -1.02 18.63 7.06
CA TYR A 143 -0.17 17.56 6.58
C TYR A 143 1.21 18.06 6.15
N THR A 144 2.19 17.16 6.10
CA THR A 144 3.51 17.45 5.55
C THR A 144 3.39 17.92 4.09
N GLN A 145 4.39 18.67 3.62
CA GLN A 145 4.37 19.17 2.25
C GLN A 145 4.26 18.03 1.22
N ALA A 146 5.03 16.94 1.40
CA ALA A 146 5.01 15.80 0.50
C ALA A 146 3.62 15.13 0.46
N ALA A 147 2.99 14.94 1.61
CA ALA A 147 1.67 14.33 1.71
C ALA A 147 0.57 15.20 1.06
N ARG A 148 0.64 16.51 1.30
CA ARG A 148 -0.28 17.46 0.68
C ARG A 148 -0.15 17.52 -0.84
N GLU A 149 1.09 17.51 -1.37
CA GLU A 149 1.35 17.51 -2.81
C GLU A 149 0.90 16.20 -3.45
N ALA A 150 1.09 15.07 -2.78
CA ALA A 150 0.69 13.74 -3.24
C ALA A 150 -0.83 13.57 -3.40
N ALA A 151 -1.64 14.26 -2.60
CA ALA A 151 -3.10 14.17 -2.63
C ALA A 151 -3.75 15.02 -3.74
N GLN A 152 -2.96 15.81 -4.48
CA GLN A 152 -3.44 16.81 -5.42
C GLN A 152 -2.87 16.60 -6.83
N PHE A 153 -3.66 16.97 -7.85
CA PHE A 153 -3.19 17.03 -9.24
C PHE A 153 -3.89 18.19 -9.95
N ASP A 154 -3.11 19.04 -10.64
CA ASP A 154 -3.58 20.23 -11.36
C ASP A 154 -4.48 21.18 -10.53
N GLY A 155 -4.30 21.19 -9.21
CA GLY A 155 -5.00 22.06 -8.27
C GLY A 155 -6.30 21.50 -7.70
N SER A 156 -6.70 20.29 -8.06
CA SER A 156 -7.82 19.54 -7.50
C SER A 156 -7.36 18.56 -6.42
N LEU A 157 -8.20 18.34 -5.41
CA LEU A 157 -7.96 17.40 -4.30
C LEU A 157 -8.66 16.07 -4.58
N TYR A 158 -7.89 14.99 -4.67
CA TYR A 158 -8.41 13.68 -5.04
C TYR A 158 -8.36 12.62 -3.92
N GLY A 159 -7.87 13.00 -2.76
CA GLY A 159 -7.82 12.13 -1.58
C GLY A 159 -7.27 12.84 -0.36
N LEU A 160 -7.26 12.15 0.80
CA LEU A 160 -6.61 12.63 2.02
C LEU A 160 -5.50 11.68 2.46
N PRO A 161 -4.31 12.20 2.80
CA PRO A 161 -3.15 11.39 3.15
C PRO A 161 -3.19 10.96 4.62
N PHE A 162 -2.80 9.72 4.92
CA PHE A 162 -2.76 9.24 6.31
C PHE A 162 -1.40 8.68 6.74
N ALA A 163 -0.59 8.17 5.81
CA ALA A 163 0.73 7.62 6.11
C ALA A 163 1.72 7.85 4.97
N SER A 164 3.01 7.90 5.31
CA SER A 164 4.09 7.69 4.36
C SER A 164 4.60 6.26 4.46
N GLU A 165 5.20 5.76 3.38
CA GLU A 165 5.76 4.43 3.31
C GLU A 165 7.04 4.38 2.48
N THR A 166 7.88 3.41 2.75
CA THR A 166 9.06 3.03 1.96
C THR A 166 9.49 1.63 2.36
N VAL A 167 10.46 1.05 1.67
CA VAL A 167 11.08 -0.21 2.12
C VAL A 167 12.35 0.06 2.92
N ALA A 168 12.54 -0.73 3.99
CA ALA A 168 13.71 -0.67 4.86
C ALA A 168 14.22 -2.09 5.15
N LEU A 169 15.31 -2.22 5.91
CA LEU A 169 15.87 -3.50 6.29
C LEU A 169 15.29 -3.97 7.61
N PHE A 170 14.54 -5.06 7.58
CA PHE A 170 14.19 -5.86 8.74
C PHE A 170 15.31 -6.85 9.05
N TYR A 171 15.57 -7.09 10.32
CA TYR A 171 16.55 -8.10 10.74
C TYR A 171 16.06 -8.85 11.97
N ASN A 172 16.42 -10.12 12.05
CA ASN A 172 16.13 -10.97 13.21
C ASN A 172 17.27 -10.86 14.20
N GLU A 173 17.05 -10.20 15.36
CA GLU A 173 18.07 -9.98 16.39
C GLU A 173 18.58 -11.28 17.04
N ASP A 174 17.87 -12.39 16.90
CA ASP A 174 18.36 -13.71 17.32
C ASP A 174 19.42 -14.29 16.37
N MET A 175 19.52 -13.75 15.15
CA MET A 175 20.47 -14.16 14.12
C MET A 175 21.56 -13.11 13.88
N VAL A 176 21.25 -11.83 14.11
CA VAL A 176 22.14 -10.69 13.81
C VAL A 176 22.25 -9.81 15.04
N ASP A 177 23.43 -9.80 15.69
CA ASP A 177 23.67 -9.02 16.92
C ASP A 177 23.61 -7.51 16.69
N GLU A 178 24.13 -7.03 15.54
CA GLU A 178 24.16 -5.60 15.16
C GLU A 178 23.77 -5.48 13.67
N PRO A 179 22.82 -4.57 13.31
CA PRO A 179 22.42 -4.40 11.92
C PRO A 179 23.57 -3.86 11.06
N PRO A 180 23.69 -4.29 9.78
CA PRO A 180 24.78 -3.87 8.91
C PRO A 180 24.62 -2.39 8.51
N GLU A 181 25.72 -1.62 8.57
CA GLU A 181 25.76 -0.23 8.08
C GLU A 181 26.17 -0.15 6.59
N THR A 182 26.85 -1.18 6.09
CA THR A 182 27.37 -1.27 4.73
C THR A 182 26.88 -2.51 4.01
N PHE A 183 26.82 -2.42 2.69
CA PHE A 183 26.43 -3.53 1.83
C PHE A 183 27.34 -4.75 2.01
N GLU A 184 28.66 -4.53 2.17
CA GLU A 184 29.64 -5.57 2.39
C GLU A 184 29.45 -6.29 3.72
N GLU A 185 29.06 -5.57 4.78
CA GLU A 185 28.70 -6.18 6.07
C GLU A 185 27.44 -7.04 5.92
N MET A 186 26.41 -6.54 5.24
CA MET A 186 25.20 -7.30 4.96
C MET A 186 25.50 -8.59 4.19
N VAL A 187 26.30 -8.50 3.11
CA VAL A 187 26.71 -9.68 2.31
C VAL A 187 27.46 -10.67 3.18
N SER A 188 28.35 -10.21 4.07
CA SER A 188 29.10 -11.11 4.96
C SER A 188 28.20 -11.91 5.88
N VAL A 189 27.14 -11.30 6.41
CA VAL A 189 26.13 -12.01 7.23
C VAL A 189 25.31 -12.97 6.38
N MET A 190 24.87 -12.52 5.19
CA MET A 190 24.10 -13.38 4.26
C MET A 190 24.89 -14.64 3.88
N ASP A 191 26.22 -14.54 3.64
CA ASP A 191 27.09 -15.68 3.34
C ASP A 191 27.10 -16.72 4.47
N GLU A 192 26.93 -16.33 5.72
CA GLU A 192 26.94 -17.23 6.88
C GLU A 192 25.65 -18.05 6.99
N TYR A 193 24.53 -17.49 6.52
CA TYR A 193 23.20 -18.11 6.67
C TYR A 193 22.67 -18.74 5.39
N HIS A 194 23.24 -18.43 4.21
CA HIS A 194 22.70 -18.89 2.93
C HIS A 194 23.05 -20.36 2.66
N ASP A 195 22.06 -21.25 2.82
CA ASP A 195 22.13 -22.68 2.48
C ASP A 195 20.81 -23.13 1.83
N PRO A 196 20.60 -22.80 0.56
CA PRO A 196 19.34 -23.10 -0.15
C PRO A 196 19.05 -24.58 -0.30
N GLU A 197 20.08 -25.47 -0.17
CA GLU A 197 19.86 -26.93 -0.14
C GLU A 197 19.08 -27.36 1.11
N ASN A 198 19.22 -26.62 2.22
CA ASN A 198 18.49 -26.81 3.46
C ASN A 198 17.28 -25.88 3.65
N GLY A 199 17.00 -25.00 2.67
CA GLY A 199 15.91 -24.04 2.72
C GLY A 199 16.21 -22.81 3.58
N GLU A 200 17.49 -22.50 3.79
CA GLU A 200 17.96 -21.32 4.51
C GLU A 200 18.49 -20.28 3.51
N TYR A 201 18.13 -19.03 3.68
CA TYR A 201 18.43 -17.95 2.75
C TYR A 201 19.16 -16.81 3.46
N GLY A 202 19.98 -16.04 2.74
CA GLY A 202 20.64 -14.87 3.31
C GLY A 202 19.70 -13.67 3.38
N LEU A 203 18.68 -13.63 2.53
CA LEU A 203 17.78 -12.48 2.37
C LEU A 203 16.39 -12.94 1.93
N SER A 204 15.38 -12.24 2.40
CA SER A 204 14.01 -12.27 1.93
C SER A 204 13.69 -10.94 1.23
N TYR A 205 13.52 -10.96 -0.09
CA TYR A 205 13.41 -9.72 -0.87
C TYR A 205 12.73 -9.93 -2.22
N PRO A 206 11.62 -9.22 -2.54
CA PRO A 206 10.96 -9.30 -3.85
C PRO A 206 11.80 -8.61 -4.94
N VAL A 207 12.87 -9.27 -5.39
CA VAL A 207 13.88 -8.69 -6.29
C VAL A 207 13.39 -8.38 -7.71
N THR A 208 12.18 -8.78 -8.06
CA THR A 208 11.56 -8.50 -9.37
C THR A 208 10.51 -7.39 -9.30
N ASP A 209 10.29 -6.79 -8.13
CA ASP A 209 9.36 -5.68 -7.95
C ASP A 209 10.10 -4.33 -8.04
N PRO A 210 9.77 -3.47 -9.02
CA PRO A 210 10.44 -2.17 -9.22
C PRO A 210 10.34 -1.21 -8.03
N TYR A 211 9.26 -1.24 -7.26
CA TYR A 211 9.13 -0.42 -6.07
C TYR A 211 10.14 -0.86 -5.01
N PHE A 212 10.19 -2.15 -4.72
CA PHE A 212 11.11 -2.72 -3.74
C PHE A 212 12.57 -2.44 -4.10
N VAL A 213 12.96 -2.69 -5.34
CA VAL A 213 14.37 -2.59 -5.77
C VAL A 213 14.82 -1.17 -6.12
N SER A 214 13.90 -0.21 -6.16
CA SER A 214 14.18 1.19 -6.54
C SER A 214 15.35 1.80 -5.78
N GLY A 215 15.47 1.48 -4.50
CA GLY A 215 16.52 2.00 -3.63
C GLY A 215 17.93 1.71 -4.15
N PHE A 216 18.20 0.46 -4.49
CA PHE A 216 19.50 0.03 -5.00
C PHE A 216 19.74 0.55 -6.41
N ILE A 217 18.75 0.45 -7.32
CA ILE A 217 18.86 0.97 -8.69
C ILE A 217 19.21 2.47 -8.69
N GLN A 218 18.67 3.24 -7.75
CA GLN A 218 18.88 4.69 -7.65
C GLN A 218 20.03 5.10 -6.73
N ALA A 219 20.74 4.17 -6.09
CA ALA A 219 21.75 4.43 -5.08
C ALA A 219 22.89 5.36 -5.56
N TYR A 220 23.25 5.30 -6.83
CA TYR A 220 24.32 6.14 -7.40
C TYR A 220 23.81 7.46 -8.00
N GLY A 221 22.62 7.92 -7.60
CA GLY A 221 22.03 9.19 -8.05
C GLY A 221 21.34 9.09 -9.41
N GLY A 222 21.14 7.90 -9.95
CA GLY A 222 20.23 7.65 -11.05
C GLY A 222 18.77 7.92 -10.66
N SER A 223 17.90 7.98 -11.66
CA SER A 223 16.45 8.01 -11.49
C SER A 223 15.86 7.04 -12.50
N ILE A 224 14.91 6.20 -12.07
CA ILE A 224 14.19 5.31 -12.99
C ILE A 224 13.36 6.16 -13.96
N PHE A 225 12.64 7.16 -13.43
CA PHE A 225 11.88 8.14 -14.18
C PHE A 225 11.92 9.51 -13.49
N ASP A 226 12.31 10.57 -14.21
CA ASP A 226 12.31 11.95 -13.75
C ASP A 226 11.04 12.65 -14.27
N GLU A 227 10.03 12.82 -13.40
CA GLU A 227 8.75 13.41 -13.79
C GLU A 227 8.85 14.89 -14.17
N GLN A 228 9.76 15.66 -13.55
CA GLN A 228 9.93 17.10 -13.84
C GLN A 228 10.47 17.32 -15.25
N ARG A 229 11.33 16.43 -15.74
CA ARG A 229 11.89 16.47 -17.09
C ARG A 229 11.15 15.55 -18.07
N ARG A 230 10.30 14.65 -17.55
CA ARG A 230 9.71 13.55 -18.30
C ARG A 230 10.79 12.71 -19.02
N GLU A 231 11.84 12.39 -18.27
CA GLU A 231 12.99 11.64 -18.79
C GLU A 231 13.04 10.24 -18.19
N VAL A 232 13.15 9.24 -19.06
CA VAL A 232 13.41 7.85 -18.69
C VAL A 232 14.90 7.73 -18.43
N GLY A 233 15.27 7.37 -17.19
CA GLY A 233 16.66 7.31 -16.75
C GLY A 233 17.11 5.93 -16.27
N VAL A 234 16.26 4.90 -16.37
CA VAL A 234 16.55 3.55 -15.90
C VAL A 234 17.78 2.92 -16.62
N ASP A 235 18.06 3.31 -17.87
CA ASP A 235 19.24 2.88 -18.65
C ASP A 235 20.50 3.75 -18.43
N SER A 236 20.48 4.69 -17.48
CA SER A 236 21.67 5.49 -17.18
C SER A 236 22.78 4.66 -16.55
N ASP A 237 24.05 5.08 -16.74
CA ASP A 237 25.21 4.43 -16.12
C ASP A 237 25.06 4.33 -14.57
N ALA A 238 24.34 5.28 -13.96
CA ALA A 238 24.09 5.28 -12.52
C ALA A 238 23.11 4.16 -12.11
N CYS A 239 22.01 3.97 -12.83
CA CYS A 239 21.05 2.90 -12.58
C CYS A 239 21.66 1.51 -12.89
N LYS A 240 22.43 1.38 -13.96
CA LYS A 240 23.17 0.15 -14.30
C LYS A 240 24.14 -0.25 -13.19
N ARG A 241 24.87 0.72 -12.63
CA ARG A 241 25.69 0.47 -11.43
C ARG A 241 24.88 0.02 -10.20
N GLY A 242 23.68 0.53 -10.05
CA GLY A 242 22.77 0.08 -8.98
C GLY A 242 22.33 -1.37 -9.16
N MET A 243 22.16 -1.82 -10.38
CA MET A 243 21.85 -3.23 -10.71
C MET A 243 22.94 -4.20 -10.26
N ASP A 244 24.22 -3.85 -10.25
CA ASP A 244 25.30 -4.72 -9.77
C ASP A 244 25.06 -5.17 -8.30
N ALA A 245 24.55 -4.27 -7.47
CA ALA A 245 24.19 -4.59 -6.08
C ALA A 245 22.96 -5.52 -6.03
N LEU A 246 21.96 -5.26 -6.86
CA LEU A 246 20.74 -6.09 -6.92
C LEU A 246 21.04 -7.50 -7.45
N GLU A 247 21.89 -7.65 -8.45
CA GLU A 247 22.36 -8.95 -8.93
C GLU A 247 23.09 -9.75 -7.83
N THR A 248 23.82 -9.06 -6.96
CA THR A 248 24.44 -9.71 -5.80
C THR A 248 23.35 -10.17 -4.81
N LEU A 249 22.40 -9.32 -4.45
CA LEU A 249 21.32 -9.64 -3.51
C LEU A 249 20.43 -10.80 -4.01
N SER A 250 20.17 -10.86 -5.33
CA SER A 250 19.34 -11.90 -5.94
C SER A 250 19.88 -13.32 -5.77
N GLN A 251 21.17 -13.48 -5.46
CA GLN A 251 21.77 -14.77 -5.20
C GLN A 251 21.42 -15.34 -3.81
N TYR A 252 20.91 -14.52 -2.90
CA TYR A 252 20.64 -14.88 -1.50
C TYR A 252 19.15 -15.10 -1.19
N VAL A 253 18.27 -14.87 -2.16
CA VAL A 253 16.81 -14.96 -1.96
C VAL A 253 16.26 -16.35 -2.31
N PRO A 254 15.07 -16.73 -1.82
CA PRO A 254 14.31 -17.86 -2.33
C PRO A 254 14.15 -17.84 -3.86
N ALA A 255 14.11 -19.01 -4.48
CA ALA A 255 14.01 -19.16 -5.93
C ALA A 255 12.67 -18.64 -6.51
N ASP A 256 11.63 -18.54 -5.71
CA ASP A 256 10.38 -17.90 -6.08
C ASP A 256 10.46 -16.42 -5.65
N PRO A 257 10.51 -15.45 -6.59
CA PRO A 257 10.64 -14.04 -6.26
C PRO A 257 9.33 -13.39 -5.79
N GLY A 258 8.22 -14.14 -5.80
CA GLY A 258 6.90 -13.64 -5.39
C GLY A 258 6.87 -13.18 -3.94
N TYR A 259 6.13 -12.10 -3.68
CA TYR A 259 6.04 -11.43 -2.38
C TYR A 259 5.80 -12.39 -1.21
N GLU A 260 4.76 -13.23 -1.32
CA GLU A 260 4.39 -14.20 -0.29
C GLU A 260 5.50 -15.21 0.04
N SER A 261 6.18 -15.70 -1.01
CA SER A 261 7.29 -16.65 -0.82
C SER A 261 8.48 -16.01 -0.11
N GLN A 262 8.72 -14.74 -0.38
CA GLN A 262 9.79 -13.99 0.23
C GLN A 262 9.49 -13.72 1.70
N ILE A 263 8.33 -13.17 2.05
CA ILE A 263 8.04 -12.80 3.44
C ILE A 263 7.95 -14.02 4.37
N VAL A 264 7.44 -15.14 3.88
CA VAL A 264 7.38 -16.41 4.65
C VAL A 264 8.78 -16.90 5.06
N ALA A 265 9.79 -16.75 4.20
CA ALA A 265 11.16 -17.17 4.53
C ALA A 265 11.71 -16.42 5.75
N PHE A 266 11.47 -15.11 5.86
CA PHE A 266 11.89 -14.33 7.01
C PHE A 266 11.03 -14.62 8.25
N ALA A 267 9.71 -14.65 8.11
CA ALA A 267 8.77 -14.92 9.20
C ALA A 267 8.98 -16.29 9.86
N ASP A 268 9.42 -17.29 9.09
CA ASP A 268 9.76 -18.64 9.60
C ASP A 268 11.18 -18.73 10.18
N GLY A 269 11.96 -17.63 10.19
CA GLY A 269 13.33 -17.57 10.71
C GLY A 269 14.34 -18.28 9.80
N LEU A 270 14.05 -18.39 8.51
CA LEU A 270 14.91 -19.01 7.50
C LEU A 270 15.85 -18.01 6.81
N ALA A 271 15.70 -16.72 7.10
CA ALA A 271 16.57 -15.66 6.62
C ALA A 271 16.87 -14.66 7.76
N PRO A 272 18.12 -14.15 7.89
CA PRO A 272 18.48 -13.14 8.88
C PRO A 272 17.91 -11.76 8.56
N PHE A 273 17.63 -11.49 7.27
CA PHE A 273 17.19 -10.21 6.76
C PHE A 273 15.95 -10.33 5.88
N ALA A 274 15.12 -9.27 5.92
CA ALA A 274 14.14 -9.00 4.90
C ALA A 274 14.19 -7.52 4.47
N ILE A 275 13.89 -7.23 3.20
CA ILE A 275 13.64 -5.86 2.76
C ILE A 275 12.16 -5.77 2.43
N ASN A 276 11.44 -4.98 3.24
CA ASN A 276 9.98 -4.83 3.13
C ASN A 276 9.53 -3.47 3.68
N GLY A 277 8.24 -3.17 3.56
CA GLY A 277 7.64 -1.94 4.03
C GLY A 277 6.99 -2.04 5.41
N PRO A 278 6.51 -0.90 5.96
CA PRO A 278 5.92 -0.84 7.29
C PRO A 278 4.65 -1.70 7.43
N TRP A 279 3.92 -1.97 6.35
CA TRP A 279 2.72 -2.81 6.33
C TRP A 279 2.95 -4.26 6.84
N GLU A 280 4.20 -4.75 6.87
CA GLU A 280 4.53 -6.05 7.43
C GLU A 280 4.88 -6.00 8.92
N LEU A 281 5.04 -4.81 9.52
CA LEU A 281 5.48 -4.71 10.91
C LEU A 281 4.54 -5.43 11.86
N GLY A 282 3.22 -5.20 11.72
CA GLY A 282 2.21 -5.85 12.56
C GLY A 282 2.18 -7.38 12.40
N ASN A 283 2.36 -7.89 11.18
CA ASN A 283 2.40 -9.33 10.91
C ASN A 283 3.69 -9.97 11.43
N LEU A 284 4.83 -9.30 11.27
CA LEU A 284 6.15 -9.82 11.64
C LEU A 284 6.41 -9.75 13.15
N ASP A 285 5.88 -8.75 13.88
CA ASP A 285 6.01 -8.65 15.35
C ASP A 285 5.49 -9.89 16.08
N GLY A 286 4.46 -10.52 15.53
CA GLY A 286 3.94 -11.80 16.04
C GLY A 286 4.70 -13.06 15.61
N ALA A 287 5.48 -12.99 14.54
CA ALA A 287 6.17 -14.11 13.92
C ALA A 287 7.65 -14.19 14.33
N VAL A 288 8.34 -13.07 14.41
CA VAL A 288 9.76 -12.93 14.79
C VAL A 288 9.84 -12.34 16.19
N GLU A 289 10.35 -13.10 17.18
CA GLU A 289 10.31 -12.71 18.60
C GLU A 289 11.13 -11.45 18.90
N ASN A 290 12.28 -11.28 18.21
CA ASN A 290 13.19 -10.15 18.36
C ASN A 290 13.38 -9.50 16.98
N LEU A 291 12.38 -8.70 16.57
CA LEU A 291 12.36 -8.01 15.29
C LEU A 291 13.02 -6.64 15.39
N GLY A 292 13.99 -6.35 14.52
CA GLY A 292 14.57 -5.04 14.36
C GLY A 292 14.33 -4.47 12.97
N VAL A 293 14.31 -3.14 12.86
CA VAL A 293 14.25 -2.41 11.59
C VAL A 293 15.35 -1.35 11.55
N THR A 294 16.02 -1.23 10.43
CA THR A 294 17.03 -0.20 10.18
C THR A 294 16.96 0.30 8.73
N THR A 295 17.66 1.39 8.43
CA THR A 295 17.79 1.86 7.04
C THR A 295 18.52 0.83 6.18
N LEU A 296 18.30 0.86 4.87
CA LEU A 296 19.09 0.05 3.93
C LEU A 296 20.58 0.41 4.05
N PRO A 297 21.48 -0.59 4.06
CA PRO A 297 22.91 -0.35 4.19
C PRO A 297 23.46 0.42 2.99
N THR A 298 24.49 1.22 3.23
CA THR A 298 25.13 2.03 2.19
C THR A 298 25.89 1.16 1.17
N VAL A 299 25.76 1.48 -0.12
CA VAL A 299 26.48 0.85 -1.22
C VAL A 299 27.58 1.80 -1.70
N ASP A 300 28.85 1.43 -1.56
CA ASP A 300 30.00 2.33 -1.84
C ASP A 300 29.87 3.69 -1.13
N GLY A 301 29.30 3.73 0.08
CA GLY A 301 29.08 4.94 0.86
C GLY A 301 27.87 5.80 0.39
N ASN A 302 27.04 5.32 -0.54
CA ASN A 302 25.82 5.95 -0.95
C ASN A 302 24.62 5.28 -0.27
N HIS A 303 23.68 6.06 0.23
CA HIS A 303 22.41 5.52 0.72
C HIS A 303 21.53 5.06 -0.45
N PRO A 304 20.97 3.84 -0.39
CA PRO A 304 19.91 3.43 -1.32
C PRO A 304 18.74 4.43 -1.27
N ARG A 305 18.27 4.85 -2.45
CA ARG A 305 17.25 5.88 -2.62
C ARG A 305 15.92 5.25 -3.01
N SER A 306 15.31 4.54 -2.05
CA SER A 306 14.04 3.87 -2.26
C SER A 306 12.93 4.86 -2.66
N TYR A 307 11.99 4.41 -3.46
CA TYR A 307 10.75 5.15 -3.61
C TYR A 307 10.03 5.26 -2.26
N SER A 308 9.44 6.43 -2.00
CA SER A 308 8.54 6.66 -0.89
C SER A 308 7.13 6.95 -1.41
N GLY A 309 6.15 6.26 -0.85
CA GLY A 309 4.73 6.44 -1.11
C GLY A 309 4.07 7.33 -0.07
N ILE A 310 2.90 7.84 -0.41
CA ILE A 310 1.93 8.43 0.51
C ILE A 310 0.64 7.67 0.33
N GLN A 311 0.19 7.03 1.38
CA GLN A 311 -1.10 6.33 1.40
C GLN A 311 -2.24 7.33 1.50
N LEU A 312 -3.23 7.17 0.62
CA LEU A 312 -4.37 8.06 0.49
C LEU A 312 -5.70 7.30 0.65
N PHE A 313 -6.66 7.95 1.28
CA PHE A 313 -8.07 7.70 0.97
C PHE A 313 -8.41 8.47 -0.30
N TYR A 314 -8.53 7.78 -1.41
CA TYR A 314 -8.97 8.36 -2.69
C TYR A 314 -10.46 8.63 -2.69
N PHE A 315 -10.90 9.67 -3.41
CA PHE A 315 -12.30 9.97 -3.65
C PHE A 315 -12.69 9.60 -5.09
N SER A 316 -13.65 8.69 -5.19
CA SER A 316 -14.08 8.11 -6.47
C SER A 316 -15.09 9.00 -7.18
N SER A 317 -15.04 9.00 -8.52
CA SER A 317 -16.06 9.64 -9.35
C SER A 317 -17.49 9.14 -9.12
N MET A 318 -17.67 8.03 -8.39
CA MET A 318 -18.98 7.56 -7.93
C MET A 318 -19.69 8.59 -7.02
N LEU A 319 -18.93 9.52 -6.41
CA LEU A 319 -19.47 10.61 -5.59
C LEU A 319 -20.07 11.77 -6.41
N ALA A 320 -19.71 11.92 -7.69
CA ALA A 320 -20.13 13.06 -8.50
C ALA A 320 -21.67 13.18 -8.68
N ASP A 321 -22.37 12.06 -8.71
CA ASP A 321 -23.82 12.00 -8.83
C ASP A 321 -24.50 11.47 -7.54
N ALA A 322 -23.76 11.41 -6.43
CA ALA A 322 -24.25 10.94 -5.13
C ALA A 322 -25.01 12.03 -4.37
N ASP A 323 -25.89 11.59 -3.46
CA ASP A 323 -26.50 12.51 -2.49
C ASP A 323 -25.43 13.03 -1.53
N GLN A 324 -25.57 14.28 -1.04
CA GLN A 324 -24.58 14.92 -0.16
C GLN A 324 -24.23 14.07 1.07
N SER A 325 -25.22 13.41 1.69
CA SER A 325 -24.96 12.53 2.83
C SER A 325 -24.00 11.37 2.53
N ARG A 326 -23.99 10.86 1.28
CA ARG A 326 -23.03 9.85 0.84
C ARG A 326 -21.64 10.44 0.61
N VAL A 327 -21.58 11.67 0.06
CA VAL A 327 -20.31 12.41 -0.05
C VAL A 327 -19.75 12.68 1.33
N ASP A 328 -20.58 13.21 2.26
CA ASP A 328 -20.19 13.53 3.63
C ASP A 328 -19.70 12.29 4.40
N ALA A 329 -20.31 11.12 4.20
CA ALA A 329 -19.86 9.88 4.83
C ALA A 329 -18.48 9.41 4.30
N ALA A 330 -18.23 9.54 2.99
CA ALA A 330 -16.95 9.14 2.39
C ALA A 330 -15.82 10.11 2.77
N THR A 331 -16.05 11.42 2.66
CA THR A 331 -15.05 12.45 3.03
C THR A 331 -14.86 12.50 4.53
N GLY A 332 -15.95 12.40 5.32
CA GLY A 332 -15.93 12.43 6.77
C GLY A 332 -15.12 11.30 7.39
N LEU A 333 -15.22 10.07 6.88
CA LEU A 333 -14.35 8.98 7.32
C LEU A 333 -12.88 9.32 7.08
N ALA A 334 -12.55 9.78 5.86
CA ALA A 334 -11.19 10.13 5.51
C ALA A 334 -10.66 11.27 6.40
N GLU A 335 -11.44 12.33 6.63
CA GLU A 335 -11.07 13.42 7.53
C GLU A 335 -10.87 12.95 8.98
N TRP A 336 -11.82 12.17 9.50
CA TRP A 336 -11.75 11.64 10.87
C TRP A 336 -10.52 10.75 11.06
N TYR A 337 -10.26 9.83 10.12
CA TYR A 337 -9.14 8.91 10.19
C TYR A 337 -7.79 9.63 10.11
N THR A 338 -7.65 10.57 9.16
CA THR A 338 -6.38 11.23 8.85
C THR A 338 -6.01 12.37 9.81
N THR A 339 -6.95 12.82 10.67
CA THR A 339 -6.72 13.90 11.64
C THR A 339 -6.85 13.45 13.10
N ASN A 340 -7.32 12.23 13.36
CA ASN A 340 -7.43 11.71 14.71
C ASN A 340 -6.04 11.26 15.21
N GLU A 341 -5.48 12.05 16.15
CA GLU A 341 -4.14 11.79 16.69
C GLU A 341 -4.02 10.40 17.33
N GLU A 342 -5.08 9.90 17.99
CA GLU A 342 -5.08 8.57 18.61
C GLU A 342 -4.99 7.47 17.55
N VAL A 343 -5.76 7.57 16.46
CA VAL A 343 -5.69 6.64 15.32
C VAL A 343 -4.30 6.65 14.69
N ILE A 344 -3.74 7.85 14.43
CA ILE A 344 -2.43 8.00 13.80
C ILE A 344 -1.32 7.43 14.69
N GLN A 345 -1.35 7.71 16.00
CA GLN A 345 -0.35 7.21 16.94
C GLN A 345 -0.44 5.69 17.12
N THR A 346 -1.65 5.14 17.18
CA THR A 346 -1.87 3.69 17.29
C THR A 346 -1.40 2.99 16.01
N ASN A 347 -1.76 3.50 14.83
CA ASN A 347 -1.27 2.97 13.56
C ASN A 347 0.25 3.03 13.43
N ALA A 348 0.87 4.10 13.90
CA ALA A 348 2.33 4.19 13.94
C ALA A 348 2.93 3.14 14.87
N ALA A 349 2.33 2.89 16.03
CA ALA A 349 2.83 1.94 17.02
C ALA A 349 2.61 0.47 16.63
N GLU A 350 1.47 0.14 16.03
CA GLU A 350 1.04 -1.24 15.80
C GLU A 350 1.20 -1.69 14.34
N GLN A 351 1.04 -0.76 13.37
CA GLN A 351 1.15 -1.06 11.94
C GLN A 351 2.43 -0.47 11.30
N GLY A 352 3.22 0.27 12.05
CA GLY A 352 4.45 0.88 11.55
C GLY A 352 4.26 2.07 10.60
N TYR A 353 3.06 2.59 10.48
CA TYR A 353 2.77 3.73 9.60
C TYR A 353 3.58 4.96 9.98
N ILE A 354 4.24 5.57 8.99
CA ILE A 354 4.99 6.81 9.19
C ILE A 354 3.99 7.96 9.15
N PRO A 355 3.78 8.70 10.27
CA PRO A 355 2.80 9.77 10.29
C PRO A 355 3.10 10.88 9.28
N VAL A 356 2.03 11.45 8.71
CA VAL A 356 2.12 12.60 7.77
C VAL A 356 1.42 13.85 8.31
N LEU A 357 0.72 13.73 9.45
CA LEU A 357 0.15 14.88 10.16
C LEU A 357 1.28 15.64 10.87
N THR A 358 1.44 16.95 10.59
CA THR A 358 2.57 17.76 11.06
C THR A 358 2.75 17.79 12.57
N ASP A 359 1.64 17.70 13.31
CA ASP A 359 1.65 17.72 14.79
C ASP A 359 2.14 16.39 15.39
N VAL A 360 2.17 15.31 14.59
CA VAL A 360 2.61 13.97 15.02
C VAL A 360 3.98 13.60 14.44
N VAL A 361 4.33 14.14 13.26
CA VAL A 361 5.64 13.91 12.64
C VAL A 361 6.77 14.34 13.56
N GLY A 362 7.73 13.42 13.76
CA GLY A 362 8.90 13.71 14.63
C GLY A 362 8.63 13.63 16.12
N ASN A 363 7.49 13.05 16.54
CA ASN A 363 7.22 12.77 17.94
C ASN A 363 8.31 11.82 18.50
N ASP A 364 8.88 12.18 19.65
CA ASP A 364 9.89 11.37 20.33
C ASP A 364 9.36 10.01 20.80
N ASP A 365 8.04 9.87 20.91
CA ASP A 365 7.35 8.65 21.38
C ASP A 365 7.14 7.59 20.27
N LEU A 366 7.48 7.89 19.00
CA LEU A 366 7.45 6.90 17.92
C LEU A 366 8.45 5.78 18.19
N SER A 367 8.11 4.54 17.80
CA SER A 367 8.97 3.36 17.95
C SER A 367 10.31 3.50 17.20
N SER A 368 11.29 2.65 17.51
CA SER A 368 12.57 2.60 16.79
C SER A 368 12.38 2.21 15.32
N GLU A 369 11.44 1.31 15.06
CA GLU A 369 11.11 0.78 13.74
C GLU A 369 10.52 1.88 12.85
N VAL A 370 9.53 2.61 13.34
CA VAL A 370 8.94 3.75 12.62
C VAL A 370 9.97 4.84 12.35
N LYS A 371 10.85 5.11 13.31
CA LYS A 371 11.96 6.06 13.12
C LYS A 371 12.96 5.60 12.05
N ALA A 372 13.24 4.29 11.97
CA ALA A 372 14.10 3.73 10.93
C ALA A 372 13.47 3.88 9.53
N PHE A 373 12.17 3.60 9.38
CA PHE A 373 11.45 3.87 8.15
C PHE A 373 11.44 5.36 7.78
N ALA A 374 11.19 6.24 8.74
CA ALA A 374 11.22 7.69 8.51
C ALA A 374 12.60 8.17 8.04
N GLN A 375 13.68 7.63 8.62
CA GLN A 375 15.05 7.91 8.14
C GLN A 375 15.29 7.38 6.73
N GLN A 376 14.73 6.23 6.38
CA GLN A 376 14.84 5.70 5.02
C GLN A 376 14.07 6.57 4.02
N VAL A 377 12.90 7.12 4.39
CA VAL A 377 12.18 8.12 3.58
C VAL A 377 13.04 9.35 3.32
N ASP A 378 13.80 9.84 4.33
CA ASP A 378 14.71 10.99 4.16
C ASP A 378 15.85 10.72 3.16
N HIS A 379 16.24 9.47 2.98
CA HIS A 379 17.22 9.05 1.96
C HIS A 379 16.58 8.80 0.60
N GLY A 380 15.27 8.55 0.57
CA GLY A 380 14.50 8.14 -0.59
C GLY A 380 14.17 9.23 -1.60
N VAL A 381 13.31 8.91 -2.50
CA VAL A 381 12.68 9.82 -3.47
C VAL A 381 11.18 9.53 -3.53
N PRO A 382 10.32 10.55 -3.64
CA PRO A 382 8.89 10.32 -3.84
C PRO A 382 8.64 9.53 -5.12
N ILE A 383 7.65 8.64 -5.10
CA ILE A 383 7.15 8.04 -6.34
C ILE A 383 6.60 9.18 -7.21
N PRO A 384 6.93 9.23 -8.51
CA PRO A 384 6.37 10.22 -9.41
C PRO A 384 4.83 10.11 -9.51
N THR A 385 4.13 11.22 -9.36
CA THR A 385 2.67 11.29 -9.57
C THR A 385 2.27 11.50 -11.03
N HIS A 386 3.24 11.77 -11.92
CA HIS A 386 2.97 11.99 -13.33
C HIS A 386 2.30 10.76 -13.96
N PRO A 387 1.26 10.93 -14.82
CA PRO A 387 0.55 9.80 -15.47
C PRO A 387 1.46 8.84 -16.21
N ASP A 388 2.57 9.33 -16.76
CA ASP A 388 3.57 8.56 -17.49
C ASP A 388 4.22 7.47 -16.61
N MET A 389 4.22 7.63 -15.27
CA MET A 389 4.79 6.63 -14.35
C MET A 389 4.10 5.27 -14.48
N ASN A 390 2.83 5.24 -14.83
CA ASN A 390 2.12 3.99 -15.10
C ASN A 390 2.73 3.16 -16.24
N SER A 391 3.40 3.80 -17.19
CA SER A 391 4.10 3.12 -18.29
C SER A 391 5.50 2.62 -17.91
N VAL A 392 5.97 2.94 -16.71
CA VAL A 392 7.32 2.60 -16.23
C VAL A 392 7.33 1.22 -15.56
N TRP A 393 6.32 0.91 -14.76
CA TRP A 393 6.30 -0.27 -13.89
C TRP A 393 6.52 -1.59 -14.66
N THR A 394 5.65 -1.91 -15.60
CA THR A 394 5.69 -3.19 -16.34
C THR A 394 7.01 -3.42 -17.09
N PRO A 395 7.56 -2.49 -17.91
CA PRO A 395 8.84 -2.72 -18.58
C PRO A 395 10.00 -2.93 -17.60
N VAL A 396 9.99 -2.28 -16.44
CA VAL A 396 11.03 -2.48 -15.42
C VAL A 396 10.85 -3.85 -14.74
N THR A 397 9.62 -4.24 -14.37
CA THR A 397 9.35 -5.60 -13.86
C THR A 397 9.84 -6.67 -14.84
N ASP A 398 9.49 -6.57 -16.13
CA ASP A 398 9.91 -7.52 -17.17
C ASP A 398 11.45 -7.59 -17.31
N ALA A 399 12.14 -6.44 -17.13
CA ALA A 399 13.60 -6.42 -17.14
C ALA A 399 14.19 -7.14 -15.93
N LEU A 400 13.67 -6.88 -14.73
CA LEU A 400 14.09 -7.54 -13.49
C LEU A 400 13.87 -9.06 -13.55
N GLU A 401 12.70 -9.49 -14.05
CA GLU A 401 12.39 -10.92 -14.23
C GLU A 401 13.38 -11.60 -15.21
N ARG A 402 13.70 -10.95 -16.34
CA ARG A 402 14.67 -11.48 -17.29
C ARG A 402 16.08 -11.62 -16.69
N VAL A 403 16.49 -10.66 -15.87
CA VAL A 403 17.78 -10.70 -15.17
C VAL A 403 17.76 -11.80 -14.10
N PHE A 404 16.74 -11.84 -13.25
CA PHE A 404 16.61 -12.85 -12.20
C PHE A 404 16.58 -14.29 -12.72
N ASN A 405 16.00 -14.51 -13.90
CA ASN A 405 15.93 -15.82 -14.56
C ASN A 405 17.16 -16.15 -15.43
N ASP A 406 18.24 -15.35 -15.39
CA ASP A 406 19.43 -15.49 -16.24
C ASP A 406 19.11 -15.48 -17.76
N GLU A 407 18.03 -14.82 -18.18
CA GLU A 407 17.59 -14.75 -19.58
C GLU A 407 18.26 -13.61 -20.35
N GLN A 408 18.66 -12.54 -19.63
CA GLN A 408 19.26 -11.36 -20.23
C GLN A 408 20.28 -10.72 -19.27
N ASP A 409 21.35 -10.14 -19.85
CA ASP A 409 22.30 -9.29 -19.17
C ASP A 409 21.61 -8.02 -18.65
N SER A 410 21.96 -7.57 -17.43
CA SER A 410 21.27 -6.48 -16.75
C SER A 410 21.32 -5.15 -17.51
N ASP A 411 22.48 -4.79 -18.08
CA ASP A 411 22.61 -3.57 -18.88
C ASP A 411 21.67 -3.61 -20.09
N ALA A 412 21.61 -4.76 -20.78
CA ALA A 412 20.75 -4.93 -21.95
C ALA A 412 19.25 -4.97 -21.56
N ALA A 413 18.92 -5.52 -20.39
CA ALA A 413 17.55 -5.55 -19.89
C ALA A 413 17.05 -4.14 -19.55
N LEU A 414 17.87 -3.31 -18.89
CA LEU A 414 17.53 -1.91 -18.59
C LEU A 414 17.45 -1.05 -19.87
N ASP A 415 18.36 -1.25 -20.85
CA ASP A 415 18.28 -0.57 -22.15
C ASP A 415 16.98 -0.89 -22.89
N GLN A 416 16.53 -2.15 -22.82
CA GLN A 416 15.28 -2.59 -23.42
C GLN A 416 14.08 -1.97 -22.69
N ALA A 417 14.03 -2.02 -21.35
CA ALA A 417 12.97 -1.39 -20.55
C ALA A 417 12.84 0.10 -20.86
N ALA A 418 13.99 0.82 -20.92
CA ALA A 418 13.99 2.23 -21.27
C ALA A 418 13.45 2.50 -22.68
N SER A 419 13.72 1.63 -23.65
CA SER A 419 13.17 1.75 -25.01
C SER A 419 11.65 1.53 -24.99
N GLU A 420 11.16 0.52 -24.30
CA GLU A 420 9.74 0.20 -24.18
C GLU A 420 8.97 1.34 -23.50
N ILE A 421 9.52 1.90 -22.41
CA ILE A 421 8.92 3.07 -21.73
C ILE A 421 8.87 4.26 -22.69
N ARG A 422 9.99 4.60 -23.40
CA ARG A 422 10.03 5.73 -24.34
C ARG A 422 9.08 5.56 -25.51
N GLU A 423 8.74 4.36 -25.92
CA GLU A 423 7.76 4.07 -26.96
C GLU A 423 6.31 4.21 -26.47
N ALA A 424 6.08 4.07 -25.16
CA ALA A 424 4.77 4.21 -24.54
C ALA A 424 4.41 5.65 -24.16
N LEU A 425 5.43 6.54 -24.00
CA LEU A 425 5.26 7.97 -23.69
C LEU A 425 5.00 8.82 -24.93
#